data_73354b2bb84bb44cb73750f35afe1123
#
_entry.id   73354b2bb84bb44cb73750f35afe1123
#
_cell.length_a   1.000
_cell.length_b   1.000
_cell.length_c   1.000
_cell.angle_alpha   90.00
_cell.angle_beta   90.00
_cell.angle_gamma   90.00
#
_symmetry.space_group_name_H-M   'P 1'
#
loop_
_entity.id
_entity.type
_entity.pdbx_description
1 polymer ?
#
loop_
_entity_poly.entity_id
_entity_poly.type
_entity_poly.pdbx_seq_one_letter_code
_entity_poly.pdbx_strand_id
1 'polypeptide(L)'
;MDERVTEHLADEELSIGDYVLSGGELGAAVVIDATARLIAGVLGNENSTVAESFGEEGLLDCPQYTRPAEFRGWSVPDVLVGGNHLQIRKWRQRAREEKTARVRPDLLETVGEQENAKRSDGEDPEQE
;
A
#
# COMPACT_ATOMS: atom_id res chain seq x y z
N MET A 1 9.33 13.08 26.60
CA MET A 1 8.06 13.82 26.80
C MET A 1 7.62 13.58 28.22
N ASP A 2 6.88 14.47 28.85
CA ASP A 2 6.32 14.23 30.20
C ASP A 2 5.13 13.27 30.03
N GLU A 3 5.11 12.15 30.78
CA GLU A 3 4.09 11.10 30.70
C GLU A 3 2.67 11.62 30.93
N ARG A 4 2.52 12.63 31.78
CA ARG A 4 1.24 13.29 32.06
C ARG A 4 0.59 13.92 30.81
N VAL A 5 1.39 14.25 29.79
CA VAL A 5 0.84 14.75 28.50
C VAL A 5 0.15 13.61 27.78
N THR A 6 0.77 12.43 27.72
CA THR A 6 0.19 11.26 27.09
C THR A 6 -1.06 10.78 27.86
N GLU A 7 -0.99 10.74 29.20
CA GLU A 7 -2.10 10.26 30.03
C GLU A 7 -3.32 11.17 30.08
N HIS A 8 -3.15 12.50 29.94
CA HIS A 8 -4.22 13.45 30.24
C HIS A 8 -4.56 14.44 29.11
N LEU A 9 -3.72 14.57 28.09
CA LEU A 9 -3.89 15.60 27.05
C LEU A 9 -3.87 15.03 25.63
N ALA A 10 -3.33 13.83 25.43
CA ALA A 10 -3.32 13.17 24.13
C ALA A 10 -4.55 12.28 23.98
N ASP A 11 -5.16 12.28 22.81
CA ASP A 11 -6.24 11.36 22.46
C ASP A 11 -5.68 9.97 22.12
N GLU A 12 -4.47 9.94 21.51
CA GLU A 12 -3.80 8.71 21.06
C GLU A 12 -2.29 8.90 21.03
N GLU A 13 -1.56 7.81 21.26
CA GLU A 13 -0.12 7.71 21.07
C GLU A 13 0.17 6.80 19.89
N LEU A 14 0.85 7.33 18.85
CA LEU A 14 1.16 6.64 17.62
C LEU A 14 2.66 6.41 17.45
N SER A 15 3.07 5.15 17.28
CA SER A 15 4.43 4.81 16.86
C SER A 15 4.51 4.71 15.33
N ILE A 16 5.55 5.27 14.73
CA ILE A 16 5.85 5.12 13.29
C ILE A 16 6.97 4.11 13.01
N GLY A 17 7.48 3.43 14.04
CA GLY A 17 8.50 2.38 13.90
C GLY A 17 9.38 2.23 15.14
N ASP A 18 10.17 1.13 15.19
CA ASP A 18 11.00 0.75 16.31
C ASP A 18 12.37 1.44 16.24
N TYR A 19 12.38 2.77 16.27
CA TYR A 19 13.58 3.60 16.27
C TYR A 19 13.34 4.91 17.04
N VAL A 20 14.42 5.54 17.47
CA VAL A 20 14.35 6.81 18.22
C VAL A 20 14.69 7.99 17.31
N LEU A 21 13.84 9.00 17.31
CA LEU A 21 14.08 10.28 16.65
C LEU A 21 14.53 11.34 17.65
N SER A 22 15.25 12.37 17.18
CA SER A 22 15.68 13.50 18.01
C SER A 22 14.51 14.36 18.51
N GLY A 23 13.36 14.33 17.80
CA GLY A 23 12.13 15.05 18.13
C GLY A 23 10.96 14.46 17.35
N GLY A 24 9.73 14.91 17.65
CA GLY A 24 8.49 14.40 17.05
C GLY A 24 8.15 15.00 15.69
N GLU A 25 8.87 16.01 15.22
CA GLU A 25 8.53 16.81 14.03
C GLU A 25 8.51 15.96 12.75
N LEU A 26 9.50 15.08 12.60
CA LEU A 26 9.58 14.19 11.44
C LEU A 26 8.48 13.12 11.48
N GLY A 27 8.19 12.58 12.66
CA GLY A 27 7.08 11.64 12.85
C GLY A 27 5.74 12.28 12.50
N ALA A 28 5.49 13.49 13.00
CA ALA A 28 4.29 14.25 12.67
C ALA A 28 4.19 14.54 11.16
N ALA A 29 5.30 14.93 10.51
CA ALA A 29 5.32 15.17 9.07
C ALA A 29 4.97 13.91 8.27
N VAL A 30 5.48 12.74 8.65
CA VAL A 30 5.14 11.45 8.01
C VAL A 30 3.64 11.14 8.15
N VAL A 31 3.08 11.31 9.35
CA VAL A 31 1.65 11.07 9.60
C VAL A 31 0.80 12.03 8.77
N ILE A 32 1.14 13.34 8.77
CA ILE A 32 0.41 14.35 7.99
C ILE A 32 0.46 14.03 6.50
N ASP A 33 1.62 13.73 5.93
CA ASP A 33 1.77 13.43 4.52
C ASP A 33 0.99 12.16 4.13
N ALA A 34 1.11 11.10 4.93
CA ALA A 34 0.42 9.84 4.69
C ALA A 34 -1.10 9.97 4.74
N THR A 35 -1.64 10.79 5.67
CA THR A 35 -3.09 10.95 5.85
C THR A 35 -3.67 12.02 4.92
N ALA A 36 -3.01 13.16 4.73
CA ALA A 36 -3.51 14.26 3.92
C ALA A 36 -3.75 13.85 2.46
N ARG A 37 -2.91 12.98 1.92
CA ARG A 37 -3.08 12.46 0.55
C ARG A 37 -4.34 11.61 0.33
N LEU A 38 -4.96 11.12 1.40
CA LEU A 38 -6.22 10.37 1.35
C LEU A 38 -7.45 11.30 1.30
N ILE A 39 -7.26 12.59 1.54
CA ILE A 39 -8.34 13.58 1.46
C ILE A 39 -8.60 13.92 0.00
N ALA A 40 -9.87 13.87 -0.41
CA ALA A 40 -10.27 14.22 -1.77
C ALA A 40 -9.79 15.63 -2.17
N GLY A 41 -9.20 15.75 -3.36
CA GLY A 41 -8.69 17.01 -3.90
C GLY A 41 -7.29 17.43 -3.42
N VAL A 42 -6.67 16.74 -2.49
CA VAL A 42 -5.27 17.02 -2.06
C VAL A 42 -4.28 16.53 -3.12
N LEU A 43 -4.51 15.35 -3.70
CA LEU A 43 -3.74 14.87 -4.85
C LEU A 43 -4.42 15.33 -6.15
N GLY A 44 -3.62 15.83 -7.08
CA GLY A 44 -4.12 16.29 -8.39
C GLY A 44 -4.71 15.21 -9.30
N ASN A 45 -4.55 13.92 -8.94
CA ASN A 45 -5.13 12.78 -9.65
C ASN A 45 -5.70 11.79 -8.64
N GLU A 46 -7.01 11.72 -8.54
CA GLU A 46 -7.73 10.83 -7.63
C GLU A 46 -7.49 9.33 -7.92
N ASN A 47 -7.13 8.98 -9.16
CA ASN A 47 -6.79 7.60 -9.50
C ASN A 47 -5.39 7.17 -9.03
N SER A 48 -4.58 8.08 -8.51
CA SER A 48 -3.21 7.76 -8.05
C SER A 48 -3.22 6.81 -6.86
N THR A 49 -4.21 6.92 -5.98
CA THR A 49 -4.29 6.12 -4.75
C THR A 49 -4.80 4.69 -4.98
N VAL A 50 -5.53 4.46 -6.07
CA VAL A 50 -6.17 3.15 -6.35
C VAL A 50 -5.16 2.03 -6.64
N ALA A 51 -4.02 2.37 -7.26
CA ALA A 51 -3.02 1.39 -7.68
C ALA A 51 -1.76 1.37 -6.79
N GLU A 52 -1.76 2.10 -5.69
CA GLU A 52 -0.62 2.19 -4.78
C GLU A 52 -0.54 1.01 -3.80
N SER A 53 0.60 0.91 -3.12
CA SER A 53 0.77 -0.03 -2.01
C SER A 53 -0.27 0.22 -0.93
N PHE A 54 -0.77 -0.85 -0.33
CA PHE A 54 -1.79 -0.81 0.74
C PHE A 54 -3.16 -0.28 0.30
N GLY A 55 -3.46 -0.27 -1.00
CA GLY A 55 -4.80 -0.01 -1.54
C GLY A 55 -5.79 -1.13 -1.21
N GLU A 56 -6.95 -1.14 -1.88
CA GLU A 56 -8.06 -2.10 -1.59
C GLU A 56 -7.65 -3.57 -1.62
N GLU A 57 -6.67 -3.95 -2.43
CA GLU A 57 -6.16 -5.32 -2.51
C GLU A 57 -5.11 -5.66 -1.44
N GLY A 58 -4.69 -4.70 -0.61
CA GLY A 58 -3.69 -4.90 0.43
C GLY A 58 -2.28 -5.26 -0.06
N LEU A 59 -2.03 -5.25 -1.37
CA LEU A 59 -0.76 -5.61 -1.97
C LEU A 59 0.19 -4.41 -2.06
N LEU A 60 1.50 -4.68 -2.18
CA LEU A 60 2.48 -3.66 -2.56
C LEU A 60 2.32 -3.30 -4.04
N ASP A 61 2.62 -2.04 -4.39
CA ASP A 61 2.63 -1.61 -5.79
C ASP A 61 3.68 -2.36 -6.64
N CYS A 62 3.38 -2.51 -7.94
CA CYS A 62 4.28 -3.14 -8.89
C CYS A 62 5.58 -2.33 -9.08
N PRO A 63 6.67 -2.94 -9.57
CA PRO A 63 7.89 -2.22 -9.91
C PRO A 63 7.61 -1.12 -10.94
N GLN A 64 8.09 0.08 -10.64
CA GLN A 64 7.98 1.25 -11.52
C GLN A 64 9.30 1.46 -12.26
N TYR A 65 9.21 1.89 -13.52
CA TYR A 65 10.36 2.15 -14.37
C TYR A 65 10.28 3.57 -14.94
N THR A 66 11.44 4.23 -15.02
CA THR A 66 11.59 5.56 -15.61
C THR A 66 12.41 5.49 -16.90
N ARG A 67 12.46 6.55 -17.67
CA ARG A 67 13.36 6.68 -18.83
C ARG A 67 14.81 6.81 -18.37
N PRO A 68 15.79 6.32 -19.17
CA PRO A 68 15.66 5.63 -20.45
C PRO A 68 15.19 4.17 -20.32
N ALA A 69 14.72 3.56 -21.43
CA ALA A 69 14.28 2.16 -21.44
C ALA A 69 15.42 1.15 -21.15
N GLU A 70 16.67 1.57 -21.37
CA GLU A 70 17.87 0.82 -20.98
C GLU A 70 18.83 1.75 -20.23
N PHE A 71 19.36 1.27 -19.11
CA PHE A 71 20.37 1.96 -18.32
C PHE A 71 21.44 0.98 -17.85
N ARG A 72 22.68 1.18 -18.29
CA ARG A 72 23.85 0.34 -17.93
C ARG A 72 23.65 -1.16 -18.22
N GLY A 73 22.96 -1.51 -19.30
CA GLY A 73 22.62 -2.89 -19.64
C GLY A 73 21.40 -3.46 -18.92
N TRP A 74 20.73 -2.68 -18.07
CA TRP A 74 19.46 -3.06 -17.42
C TRP A 74 18.29 -2.47 -18.22
N SER A 75 17.48 -3.35 -18.78
CA SER A 75 16.34 -2.96 -19.61
C SER A 75 15.03 -2.98 -18.84
N VAL A 76 14.12 -2.09 -19.21
CA VAL A 76 12.71 -2.19 -18.83
C VAL A 76 12.12 -3.47 -19.42
N PRO A 77 11.29 -4.24 -18.72
CA PRO A 77 10.65 -5.43 -19.28
C PRO A 77 9.90 -5.13 -20.58
N ASP A 78 10.12 -5.93 -21.62
CA ASP A 78 9.56 -5.72 -22.97
C ASP A 78 8.04 -5.63 -22.97
N VAL A 79 7.37 -6.37 -22.09
CA VAL A 79 5.91 -6.32 -21.94
C VAL A 79 5.39 -4.92 -21.60
N LEU A 80 6.17 -4.10 -20.90
CA LEU A 80 5.79 -2.73 -20.53
C LEU A 80 5.99 -1.73 -21.68
N VAL A 81 6.84 -2.05 -22.63
CA VAL A 81 7.17 -1.22 -23.80
C VAL A 81 6.29 -1.58 -25.02
N GLY A 82 5.79 -2.82 -25.07
CA GLY A 82 5.10 -3.39 -26.22
C GLY A 82 3.66 -2.89 -26.48
N GLY A 83 3.10 -2.02 -25.64
CA GLY A 83 1.78 -1.39 -25.85
C GLY A 83 0.55 -2.29 -25.66
N ASN A 84 0.71 -3.58 -25.38
CA ASN A 84 -0.42 -4.48 -25.13
C ASN A 84 -0.94 -4.31 -23.69
N HIS A 85 -2.01 -3.50 -23.54
CA HIS A 85 -2.58 -3.17 -22.23
C HIS A 85 -3.04 -4.38 -21.40
N LEU A 86 -3.50 -5.45 -22.06
CA LEU A 86 -3.92 -6.67 -21.35
C LEU A 86 -2.71 -7.40 -20.75
N GLN A 87 -1.64 -7.53 -21.52
CA GLN A 87 -0.41 -8.15 -21.05
C GLN A 87 0.28 -7.30 -19.96
N ILE A 88 0.25 -5.97 -20.12
CA ILE A 88 0.78 -5.03 -19.11
C ILE A 88 0.02 -5.19 -17.78
N ARG A 89 -1.31 -5.26 -17.80
CA ARG A 89 -2.11 -5.46 -16.58
C ARG A 89 -1.79 -6.80 -15.90
N LYS A 90 -1.73 -7.90 -16.66
CA LYS A 90 -1.37 -9.21 -16.13
C LYS A 90 0.03 -9.23 -15.52
N TRP A 91 0.99 -8.60 -16.19
CA TRP A 91 2.35 -8.50 -15.69
C TRP A 91 2.41 -7.69 -14.38
N ARG A 92 1.72 -6.54 -14.32
CA ARG A 92 1.67 -5.70 -13.11
C ARG A 92 1.08 -6.46 -11.93
N GLN A 93 -0.03 -7.15 -12.14
CA GLN A 93 -0.67 -7.95 -11.09
C GLN A 93 0.27 -9.02 -10.55
N ARG A 94 0.87 -9.81 -11.42
CA ARG A 94 1.83 -10.83 -11.02
C ARG A 94 3.06 -10.24 -10.30
N ALA A 95 3.58 -9.11 -10.78
CA ALA A 95 4.73 -8.45 -10.17
C ALA A 95 4.40 -7.87 -8.78
N ARG A 96 3.16 -7.41 -8.53
CA ARG A 96 2.67 -7.01 -7.21
C ARG A 96 2.65 -8.20 -6.25
N GLU A 97 2.06 -9.32 -6.67
CA GLU A 97 1.97 -10.56 -5.88
C GLU A 97 3.36 -11.09 -5.52
N GLU A 98 4.26 -11.22 -6.50
CA GLU A 98 5.63 -11.68 -6.30
C GLU A 98 6.43 -10.75 -5.37
N LYS A 99 6.28 -9.43 -5.54
CA LYS A 99 6.94 -8.45 -4.68
C LYS A 99 6.40 -8.51 -3.25
N THR A 100 5.08 -8.59 -3.08
CA THR A 100 4.44 -8.68 -1.77
C THR A 100 4.87 -9.96 -1.05
N ALA A 101 4.83 -11.10 -1.71
CA ALA A 101 5.27 -12.37 -1.14
C ALA A 101 6.73 -12.36 -0.66
N ARG A 102 7.59 -11.62 -1.37
CA ARG A 102 9.01 -11.51 -1.01
C ARG A 102 9.29 -10.52 0.11
N VAL A 103 8.61 -9.36 0.12
CA VAL A 103 8.97 -8.21 0.97
C VAL A 103 8.05 -8.09 2.19
N ARG A 104 6.77 -8.42 2.01
CA ARG A 104 5.72 -8.32 3.02
C ARG A 104 4.77 -9.52 2.94
N PRO A 105 5.25 -10.75 3.24
CA PRO A 105 4.41 -11.95 3.21
C PRO A 105 3.21 -11.88 4.18
N ASP A 106 3.36 -11.13 5.28
CA ASP A 106 2.30 -10.85 6.25
C ASP A 106 1.03 -10.25 5.62
N LEU A 107 1.17 -9.42 4.59
CA LEU A 107 0.02 -8.83 3.90
C LEU A 107 -0.82 -9.87 3.13
N LEU A 108 -0.21 -10.93 2.62
CA LEU A 108 -0.93 -12.00 1.92
C LEU A 108 -1.78 -12.84 2.87
N GLU A 109 -1.32 -13.05 4.10
CA GLU A 109 -2.07 -13.76 5.14
C GLU A 109 -3.34 -12.98 5.51
N THR A 110 -3.22 -11.67 5.69
CA THR A 110 -4.35 -10.77 5.99
C THR A 110 -5.39 -10.74 4.86
N VAL A 111 -4.95 -10.73 3.60
CA VAL A 111 -5.86 -10.77 2.43
C VAL A 111 -6.63 -12.10 2.39
N GLY A 112 -5.96 -13.23 2.65
CA GLY A 112 -6.60 -14.55 2.71
C GLY A 112 -7.65 -14.67 3.82
N GLU A 113 -7.41 -14.07 4.98
CA GLU A 113 -8.37 -14.03 6.09
C GLU A 113 -9.60 -13.17 5.75
N GLN A 114 -9.42 -12.03 5.10
CA GLN A 114 -10.53 -11.16 4.68
C GLN A 114 -11.40 -11.79 3.59
N GLU A 115 -10.81 -12.53 2.64
CA GLU A 115 -11.57 -13.26 1.63
C GLU A 115 -12.38 -14.41 2.23
N ASN A 116 -11.82 -15.13 3.20
CA ASN A 116 -12.52 -16.19 3.92
C ASN A 116 -13.66 -15.63 4.79
N ALA A 117 -13.47 -14.51 5.47
CA ALA A 117 -14.51 -13.83 6.24
C ALA A 117 -15.69 -13.40 5.35
N LYS A 118 -15.42 -12.81 4.18
CA LYS A 118 -16.45 -12.40 3.22
C LYS A 118 -17.23 -13.58 2.61
N ARG A 119 -16.63 -14.77 2.52
CA ARG A 119 -17.31 -15.98 2.05
C ARG A 119 -18.22 -16.59 3.12
N SER A 120 -17.84 -16.51 4.38
CA SER A 120 -18.66 -17.01 5.50
C SER A 120 -19.91 -16.15 5.77
N ASP A 121 -19.85 -14.85 5.51
CA ASP A 121 -20.99 -13.93 5.70
C ASP A 121 -21.97 -13.93 4.51
N GLY A 122 -21.64 -14.59 3.39
CA GLY A 122 -22.47 -14.70 2.18
C GLY A 122 -23.33 -15.97 2.10
N GLU A 123 -23.18 -16.92 3.02
CA GLU A 123 -24.06 -18.09 3.12
C GLU A 123 -25.19 -17.83 4.12
N ASP A 124 -26.17 -17.05 3.70
CA ASP A 124 -27.48 -17.02 4.36
C ASP A 124 -28.27 -18.24 3.87
N PRO A 125 -28.66 -19.20 4.71
CA PRO A 125 -29.49 -20.30 4.30
C PRO A 125 -30.92 -19.83 4.19
N GLU A 126 -31.36 -19.39 3.01
CA GLU A 126 -32.77 -19.46 2.68
C GLU A 126 -33.16 -20.94 2.55
N GLN A 127 -33.73 -21.48 3.58
CA GLN A 127 -34.65 -22.64 3.48
C GLN A 127 -35.52 -22.70 4.75
N GLU A 128 -36.74 -22.35 4.70
CA GLU A 128 -38.01 -23.10 4.77
C GLU A 128 -39.18 -22.19 5.10
#